data_a1891ecfd8e8d349b3692a241c3bf6a6
#
_entry.id   a1891ecfd8e8d349b3692a241c3bf6a6
#
_cell.length_a   1.000
_cell.length_b   1.000
_cell.length_c   1.000
_cell.angle_alpha   90.00
_cell.angle_beta   90.00
_cell.angle_gamma   90.00
#
_symmetry.space_group_name_H-M   'P 1'
#
loop_
_entity.id
_entity.type
_entity.pdbx_description
1 polymer ?
#
loop_
_entity_poly.entity_id
_entity_poly.type
_entity_poly.pdbx_seq_one_letter_code
_entity_poly.pdbx_strand_id
1 'polypeptide(L)'
;AAAALYAMYAMKKAGLPLKREVRLIFGCDEESGWECMKYYMAHCDMPRTGFSPDASYPVINTEKGLLHLSLRAGYASDGLRVKEISVGERCNVIPGIATALVEGDEALCSRINHLAGDMHIQVEAKMQDGLVLLTSTGVPGHAAYPEAARNAIGQLLLMLRALGVTGPLRTLADQVGMEYDGLGLGIRCMDETSGSLTCNLGILRYNEKDGLYATLDIRYPILCD
;
A
#
# COMPACT_ATOMS: atom_id res chain seq x y z
N ALA A 1 -21.44 0.48 -10.09
CA ALA A 1 -22.27 1.65 -10.49
C ALA A 1 -23.19 1.33 -11.68
N ALA A 2 -22.69 0.86 -12.85
CA ALA A 2 -23.49 0.62 -14.06
C ALA A 2 -24.63 -0.38 -13.82
N ALA A 3 -24.39 -1.51 -13.14
CA ALA A 3 -25.41 -2.52 -12.87
C ALA A 3 -26.62 -1.94 -12.10
N ALA A 4 -26.37 -1.12 -11.07
CA ALA A 4 -27.44 -0.49 -10.29
C ALA A 4 -28.27 0.50 -11.15
N LEU A 5 -27.59 1.30 -12.00
CA LEU A 5 -28.27 2.21 -12.92
C LEU A 5 -29.17 1.46 -13.91
N TYR A 6 -28.65 0.39 -14.53
CA TYR A 6 -29.43 -0.42 -15.47
C TYR A 6 -30.56 -1.19 -14.80
N ALA A 7 -30.39 -1.65 -13.57
CA ALA A 7 -31.47 -2.25 -12.79
C ALA A 7 -32.61 -1.27 -12.55
N MET A 8 -32.31 -0.04 -12.14
CA MET A 8 -33.33 1.02 -11.99
C MET A 8 -34.01 1.37 -13.33
N TYR A 9 -33.24 1.46 -14.41
CA TYR A 9 -33.78 1.68 -15.75
C TYR A 9 -34.71 0.56 -16.19
N ALA A 10 -34.33 -0.70 -15.98
CA ALA A 10 -35.14 -1.87 -16.31
C ALA A 10 -36.48 -1.87 -15.52
N MET A 11 -36.44 -1.58 -14.22
CA MET A 11 -37.63 -1.46 -13.38
C MET A 11 -38.57 -0.38 -13.90
N LYS A 12 -38.03 0.79 -14.25
CA LYS A 12 -38.79 1.88 -14.84
C LYS A 12 -39.43 1.51 -16.18
N LYS A 13 -38.69 0.84 -17.07
CA LYS A 13 -39.19 0.37 -18.38
C LYS A 13 -40.25 -0.70 -18.26
N ALA A 14 -40.10 -1.61 -17.27
CA ALA A 14 -41.08 -2.65 -16.99
C ALA A 14 -42.37 -2.13 -16.29
N GLY A 15 -42.43 -0.84 -15.95
CA GLY A 15 -43.55 -0.26 -15.23
C GLY A 15 -43.78 -0.81 -13.84
N LEU A 16 -42.72 -1.33 -13.18
CA LEU A 16 -42.82 -1.90 -11.83
C LEU A 16 -43.12 -0.81 -10.81
N PRO A 17 -44.19 -0.96 -9.98
CA PRO A 17 -44.50 0.01 -8.96
C PRO A 17 -43.45 0.02 -7.84
N LEU A 18 -42.89 1.16 -7.55
CA LEU A 18 -42.03 1.36 -6.40
C LEU A 18 -42.84 1.78 -5.18
N LYS A 19 -42.70 1.10 -4.06
CA LYS A 19 -43.31 1.46 -2.77
C LYS A 19 -42.54 2.56 -2.01
N ARG A 20 -41.33 2.83 -2.41
CA ARG A 20 -40.44 3.84 -1.80
C ARG A 20 -39.57 4.50 -2.88
N GLU A 21 -39.11 5.70 -2.59
CA GLU A 21 -38.10 6.34 -3.41
C GLU A 21 -36.81 5.51 -3.45
N VAL A 22 -36.23 5.35 -4.63
CA VAL A 22 -34.93 4.72 -4.83
C VAL A 22 -34.00 5.80 -5.35
N ARG A 23 -32.93 6.01 -4.63
CA ARG A 23 -31.90 7.02 -4.96
C ARG A 23 -30.58 6.31 -5.26
N LEU A 24 -30.00 6.61 -6.40
CA LEU A 24 -28.65 6.17 -6.76
C LEU A 24 -27.68 7.32 -6.52
N ILE A 25 -26.71 7.11 -5.64
CA ILE A 25 -25.72 8.11 -5.27
C ILE A 25 -24.37 7.68 -5.87
N PHE A 26 -23.75 8.54 -6.67
CA PHE A 26 -22.42 8.34 -7.21
C PHE A 26 -21.40 9.18 -6.40
N GLY A 27 -20.53 8.52 -5.68
CA GLY A 27 -19.35 9.15 -5.09
C GLY A 27 -18.18 9.18 -6.08
N CYS A 28 -17.27 10.11 -5.90
CA CYS A 28 -16.07 10.25 -6.75
C CYS A 28 -14.76 10.24 -5.95
N ASP A 29 -14.79 9.97 -4.66
CA ASP A 29 -13.65 10.10 -3.76
C ASP A 29 -13.60 8.96 -2.71
N GLU A 30 -14.04 7.75 -3.10
CA GLU A 30 -14.05 6.58 -2.21
C GLU A 30 -12.63 6.19 -1.80
N GLU A 31 -11.67 6.24 -2.75
CA GLU A 31 -10.27 5.83 -2.58
C GLU A 31 -9.37 6.85 -1.85
N SER A 32 -9.84 8.06 -1.57
CA SER A 32 -8.97 9.14 -1.07
C SER A 32 -9.44 9.83 0.22
N GLY A 33 -10.70 9.70 0.61
CA GLY A 33 -11.12 10.31 1.87
C GLY A 33 -12.58 10.64 2.03
N TRP A 34 -13.43 10.27 1.04
CA TRP A 34 -14.89 10.40 1.11
C TRP A 34 -15.40 11.84 1.24
N GLU A 35 -14.65 12.83 0.78
CA GLU A 35 -15.06 14.25 0.86
C GLU A 35 -16.37 14.50 0.10
N CYS A 36 -16.59 13.78 -1.03
CA CYS A 36 -17.84 13.82 -1.76
C CYS A 36 -19.04 13.36 -0.91
N MET A 37 -18.86 12.35 -0.04
CA MET A 37 -19.93 11.88 0.82
C MET A 37 -20.13 12.78 2.04
N LYS A 38 -19.07 13.38 2.57
CA LYS A 38 -19.16 14.42 3.61
C LYS A 38 -19.95 15.62 3.09
N TYR A 39 -19.66 16.06 1.85
CA TYR A 39 -20.42 17.13 1.20
C TYR A 39 -21.89 16.74 0.99
N TYR A 40 -22.15 15.54 0.47
CA TYR A 40 -23.51 15.04 0.26
C TYR A 40 -24.31 15.04 1.58
N MET A 41 -23.76 14.49 2.67
CA MET A 41 -24.42 14.44 3.97
C MET A 41 -24.70 15.81 4.58
N ALA A 42 -23.87 16.81 4.26
CA ALA A 42 -24.07 18.18 4.72
C ALA A 42 -25.17 18.94 3.95
N HIS A 43 -25.53 18.49 2.72
CA HIS A 43 -26.44 19.22 1.83
C HIS A 43 -27.69 18.45 1.43
N CYS A 44 -27.75 17.14 1.69
CA CYS A 44 -28.84 16.27 1.30
C CYS A 44 -29.23 15.33 2.45
N ASP A 45 -30.51 15.01 2.53
CA ASP A 45 -30.97 13.98 3.45
C ASP A 45 -30.47 12.60 3.01
N MET A 46 -29.86 11.88 3.96
CA MET A 46 -29.40 10.51 3.73
C MET A 46 -30.58 9.53 3.73
N PRO A 47 -30.63 8.59 2.79
CA PRO A 47 -31.57 7.48 2.84
C PRO A 47 -31.36 6.66 4.13
N ARG A 48 -32.46 6.22 4.74
CA ARG A 48 -32.41 5.42 6.00
C ARG A 48 -31.87 4.01 5.79
N THR A 49 -31.96 3.50 4.57
CA THR A 49 -31.52 2.15 4.19
C THR A 49 -30.90 2.21 2.81
N GLY A 50 -29.86 1.44 2.59
CA GLY A 50 -29.16 1.38 1.32
C GLY A 50 -28.14 0.22 1.33
N PHE A 51 -27.48 0.04 0.20
CA PHE A 51 -26.35 -0.86 0.06
C PHE A 51 -25.38 -0.28 -0.97
N SER A 52 -24.11 -0.59 -0.84
CA SER A 52 -23.09 -0.30 -1.84
C SER A 52 -22.80 -1.60 -2.61
N PRO A 53 -23.06 -1.66 -3.92
CA PRO A 53 -22.77 -2.83 -4.74
C PRO A 53 -21.29 -2.84 -5.13
N ASP A 54 -20.43 -2.93 -4.15
CA ASP A 54 -18.98 -2.98 -4.26
C ASP A 54 -18.43 -4.27 -3.66
N ALA A 55 -17.16 -4.60 -3.98
CA ALA A 55 -16.46 -5.80 -3.54
C ALA A 55 -17.16 -7.12 -3.89
N SER A 56 -17.06 -8.16 -3.06
CA SER A 56 -17.50 -9.52 -3.36
C SER A 56 -18.97 -9.75 -3.05
N TYR A 57 -19.61 -10.65 -3.81
CA TYR A 57 -21.00 -11.05 -3.62
C TYR A 57 -21.08 -12.41 -2.89
N PRO A 58 -22.20 -12.74 -2.24
CA PRO A 58 -23.48 -12.00 -2.23
C PRO A 58 -23.55 -10.87 -1.21
N VAL A 59 -22.91 -10.99 -0.08
CA VAL A 59 -22.93 -10.01 1.03
C VAL A 59 -21.62 -10.06 1.79
N ILE A 60 -21.03 -8.92 2.06
CA ILE A 60 -19.96 -8.76 3.04
C ILE A 60 -20.63 -8.32 4.35
N ASN A 61 -20.51 -9.15 5.36
CA ASN A 61 -21.08 -8.92 6.68
C ASN A 61 -20.03 -8.60 7.74
N THR A 62 -18.76 -8.64 7.37
CA THR A 62 -17.62 -8.43 8.27
C THR A 62 -16.49 -7.79 7.51
N GLU A 63 -15.90 -6.74 8.03
CA GLU A 63 -14.72 -6.09 7.49
C GLU A 63 -13.68 -5.90 8.60
N LYS A 64 -12.41 -6.00 8.23
CA LYS A 64 -11.30 -5.65 9.11
C LYS A 64 -11.28 -4.15 9.37
N GLY A 65 -10.82 -3.75 10.53
CA GLY A 65 -10.50 -2.34 10.78
C GLY A 65 -9.35 -1.88 9.89
N LEU A 66 -9.33 -0.60 9.56
CA LEU A 66 -8.33 0.03 8.71
C LEU A 66 -7.58 1.12 9.47
N LEU A 67 -6.25 1.07 9.42
CA LEU A 67 -5.38 2.10 9.97
C LEU A 67 -4.32 2.48 8.93
N HIS A 68 -4.29 3.75 8.56
CA HIS A 68 -3.20 4.32 7.77
C HIS A 68 -2.23 5.07 8.69
N LEU A 69 -0.97 4.62 8.73
CA LEU A 69 0.08 5.27 9.49
C LEU A 69 1.06 5.99 8.57
N SER A 70 1.45 7.19 8.98
CA SER A 70 2.55 7.93 8.37
C SER A 70 3.75 7.94 9.29
N LEU A 71 4.89 7.49 8.80
CA LEU A 71 6.17 7.47 9.50
C LEU A 71 7.05 8.59 8.97
N ARG A 72 7.72 9.31 9.87
CA ARG A 72 8.69 10.35 9.51
C ARG A 72 9.94 10.22 10.36
N ALA A 73 11.11 10.42 9.73
CA ALA A 73 12.39 10.44 10.42
C ALA A 73 13.39 11.34 9.67
N GLY A 74 14.44 11.75 10.35
CA GLY A 74 15.52 12.49 9.71
C GLY A 74 16.33 11.65 8.73
N TYR A 75 17.18 12.32 7.96
CA TYR A 75 18.16 11.68 7.09
C TYR A 75 19.32 11.11 7.92
N ALA A 76 19.85 9.97 7.53
CA ALA A 76 21.09 9.38 8.08
C ALA A 76 22.12 9.22 6.95
N SER A 77 23.33 9.70 7.20
CA SER A 77 24.43 9.72 6.23
C SER A 77 25.52 8.67 6.50
N ASP A 78 25.43 7.96 7.61
CA ASP A 78 26.41 6.94 7.97
C ASP A 78 26.16 5.65 7.16
N GLY A 79 27.22 4.95 6.77
CA GLY A 79 27.15 3.74 5.95
C GLY A 79 26.89 4.04 4.47
N LEU A 80 26.04 3.23 3.83
CA LEU A 80 25.66 3.44 2.42
C LEU A 80 24.86 4.73 2.27
N ARG A 81 25.35 5.66 1.44
CA ARG A 81 24.66 6.93 1.20
C ARG A 81 23.57 6.76 0.14
N VAL A 82 22.34 6.81 0.59
CA VAL A 82 21.16 6.83 -0.27
C VAL A 82 20.79 8.27 -0.59
N LYS A 83 20.82 8.64 -1.87
CA LYS A 83 20.50 10.00 -2.32
C LYS A 83 19.01 10.22 -2.45
N GLU A 84 18.31 9.24 -3.02
CA GLU A 84 16.88 9.38 -3.26
C GLU A 84 16.19 8.02 -3.30
N ILE A 85 15.01 7.95 -2.70
CA ILE A 85 13.99 6.94 -2.93
C ILE A 85 12.66 7.67 -3.12
N SER A 86 11.92 7.31 -4.18
CA SER A 86 10.59 7.88 -4.44
C SER A 86 9.68 6.80 -5.04
N VAL A 87 8.89 6.13 -4.20
CA VAL A 87 8.08 4.96 -4.57
C VAL A 87 6.67 5.06 -4.02
N GLY A 88 5.71 4.58 -4.81
CA GLY A 88 4.30 4.46 -4.43
C GLY A 88 3.54 5.77 -4.52
N GLU A 89 2.25 5.69 -4.80
CA GLU A 89 1.33 6.82 -4.87
C GLU A 89 0.18 6.68 -3.87
N ARG A 90 -0.20 5.44 -3.54
CA ARG A 90 -1.31 5.11 -2.66
C ARG A 90 -0.88 4.12 -1.58
N CYS A 91 -1.35 4.34 -0.37
CA CYS A 91 -1.04 3.54 0.80
C CYS A 91 -1.55 2.09 0.66
N ASN A 92 -2.73 1.92 0.07
CA ASN A 92 -3.41 0.63 -0.10
C ASN A 92 -2.93 -0.20 -1.31
N VAL A 93 -1.90 0.26 -2.02
CA VAL A 93 -1.30 -0.46 -3.15
C VAL A 93 0.03 -1.06 -2.73
N ILE A 94 0.27 -2.32 -3.09
CA ILE A 94 1.58 -2.97 -2.99
C ILE A 94 2.38 -2.58 -4.23
N PRO A 95 3.50 -1.83 -4.12
CA PRO A 95 4.25 -1.38 -5.27
C PRO A 95 4.94 -2.51 -6.02
N GLY A 96 4.77 -2.56 -7.34
CA GLY A 96 5.43 -3.52 -8.23
C GLY A 96 6.82 -3.08 -8.69
N ILE A 97 7.17 -1.79 -8.56
CA ILE A 97 8.48 -1.24 -8.91
C ILE A 97 8.92 -0.28 -7.82
N ALA A 98 10.21 -0.36 -7.44
CA ALA A 98 10.84 0.57 -6.51
C ALA A 98 12.24 0.91 -6.98
N THR A 99 12.63 2.18 -6.86
CA THR A 99 13.96 2.64 -7.25
C THR A 99 14.65 3.38 -6.12
N ALA A 100 15.98 3.26 -6.08
CA ALA A 100 16.84 4.05 -5.22
C ALA A 100 18.08 4.52 -5.98
N LEU A 101 18.50 5.76 -5.75
CA LEU A 101 19.79 6.28 -6.15
C LEU A 101 20.74 6.26 -4.96
N VAL A 102 21.91 5.65 -5.10
CA VAL A 102 22.94 5.58 -4.06
C VAL A 102 24.30 6.04 -4.58
N GLU A 103 25.15 6.53 -3.69
CA GLU A 103 26.54 6.77 -4.02
C GLU A 103 27.28 5.44 -4.22
N GLY A 104 28.06 5.33 -5.29
CA GLY A 104 28.82 4.11 -5.59
C GLY A 104 29.36 4.11 -7.01
N ASP A 105 29.96 3.00 -7.37
CA ASP A 105 30.66 2.76 -8.64
C ASP A 105 30.22 1.44 -9.29
N GLU A 106 30.84 1.07 -10.40
CA GLU A 106 30.64 -0.20 -11.10
C GLU A 106 30.89 -1.44 -10.23
N ALA A 107 31.81 -1.35 -9.27
CA ALA A 107 32.06 -2.46 -8.34
C ALA A 107 30.85 -2.68 -7.40
N LEU A 108 30.23 -1.58 -6.97
CA LEU A 108 28.97 -1.66 -6.20
C LEU A 108 27.83 -2.22 -7.05
N CYS A 109 27.68 -1.82 -8.31
CA CYS A 109 26.68 -2.41 -9.23
C CYS A 109 26.84 -3.93 -9.33
N SER A 110 28.08 -4.40 -9.57
CA SER A 110 28.40 -5.81 -9.68
C SER A 110 28.09 -6.56 -8.40
N ARG A 111 28.43 -5.98 -7.26
CA ARG A 111 28.13 -6.55 -5.93
C ARG A 111 26.61 -6.67 -5.67
N ILE A 112 25.83 -5.64 -6.03
CA ILE A 112 24.38 -5.64 -5.87
C ILE A 112 23.76 -6.75 -6.72
N ASN A 113 24.14 -6.84 -8.00
CA ASN A 113 23.61 -7.85 -8.90
C ASN A 113 23.96 -9.29 -8.46
N HIS A 114 25.13 -9.51 -7.88
CA HIS A 114 25.50 -10.78 -7.29
C HIS A 114 24.66 -11.10 -6.04
N LEU A 115 24.58 -10.16 -5.08
CA LEU A 115 23.79 -10.31 -3.87
C LEU A 115 22.30 -10.54 -4.15
N ALA A 116 21.75 -9.90 -5.18
CA ALA A 116 20.36 -10.11 -5.58
C ALA A 116 20.08 -11.58 -5.96
N GLY A 117 21.01 -12.21 -6.67
CA GLY A 117 20.95 -13.65 -6.97
C GLY A 117 20.99 -14.51 -5.73
N ASP A 118 21.94 -14.26 -4.82
CA ASP A 118 22.10 -15.02 -3.56
C ASP A 118 20.88 -14.88 -2.64
N MET A 119 20.29 -13.69 -2.58
CA MET A 119 19.11 -13.40 -1.76
C MET A 119 17.79 -13.80 -2.42
N HIS A 120 17.81 -14.27 -3.66
CA HIS A 120 16.62 -14.61 -4.46
C HIS A 120 15.60 -13.45 -4.55
N ILE A 121 16.08 -12.21 -4.68
CA ILE A 121 15.27 -11.00 -4.87
C ILE A 121 15.48 -10.41 -6.27
N GLN A 122 14.45 -9.73 -6.76
CA GLN A 122 14.48 -9.11 -8.09
C GLN A 122 14.95 -7.64 -7.96
N VAL A 123 16.25 -7.45 -7.76
CA VAL A 123 16.89 -6.13 -7.70
C VAL A 123 18.04 -6.12 -8.70
N GLU A 124 18.07 -5.09 -9.54
CA GLU A 124 19.13 -4.85 -10.50
C GLU A 124 19.77 -3.49 -10.21
N ALA A 125 21.07 -3.38 -10.51
CA ALA A 125 21.82 -2.14 -10.37
C ALA A 125 22.55 -1.78 -11.65
N LYS A 126 22.55 -0.49 -11.99
CA LYS A 126 23.30 0.09 -13.10
C LYS A 126 23.82 1.49 -12.76
N MET A 127 24.89 1.92 -13.44
CA MET A 127 25.34 3.31 -13.34
C MET A 127 24.34 4.24 -14.02
N GLN A 128 24.05 5.36 -13.37
CA GLN A 128 23.25 6.45 -13.90
C GLN A 128 23.76 7.79 -13.35
N ASP A 129 24.21 8.66 -14.22
CA ASP A 129 24.68 10.04 -13.91
C ASP A 129 25.69 10.13 -12.74
N GLY A 130 26.62 9.17 -12.68
CA GLY A 130 27.66 9.09 -11.64
C GLY A 130 27.19 8.50 -10.30
N LEU A 131 25.96 8.00 -10.24
CA LEU A 131 25.37 7.27 -9.11
C LEU A 131 25.01 5.85 -9.53
N VAL A 132 24.69 5.02 -8.56
CA VAL A 132 24.15 3.68 -8.79
C VAL A 132 22.63 3.73 -8.64
N LEU A 133 21.92 3.42 -9.72
CA LEU A 133 20.47 3.24 -9.71
C LEU A 133 20.17 1.77 -9.40
N LEU A 134 19.50 1.52 -8.29
CA LEU A 134 18.86 0.25 -7.97
C LEU A 134 17.42 0.26 -8.47
N THR A 135 17.02 -0.81 -9.13
CA THR A 135 15.63 -1.06 -9.53
C THR A 135 15.17 -2.39 -8.95
N SER A 136 14.18 -2.35 -8.10
CA SER A 136 13.51 -3.54 -7.55
C SER A 136 12.22 -3.79 -8.30
N THR A 137 12.02 -5.04 -8.74
CA THR A 137 10.80 -5.49 -9.43
C THR A 137 10.05 -6.48 -8.56
N GLY A 138 8.82 -6.17 -8.23
CA GLY A 138 7.90 -6.99 -7.46
C GLY A 138 6.69 -7.45 -8.28
N VAL A 139 5.64 -7.84 -7.57
CA VAL A 139 4.33 -8.15 -8.14
C VAL A 139 3.33 -7.21 -7.46
N PRO A 140 2.71 -6.28 -8.20
CA PRO A 140 1.78 -5.34 -7.60
C PRO A 140 0.52 -6.03 -7.09
N GLY A 141 -0.13 -5.43 -6.10
CA GLY A 141 -1.35 -5.98 -5.53
C GLY A 141 -2.08 -4.98 -4.64
N HIS A 142 -3.17 -5.44 -4.04
CA HIS A 142 -3.93 -4.66 -3.06
C HIS A 142 -3.47 -5.03 -1.64
N ALA A 143 -3.32 -4.03 -0.76
CA ALA A 143 -2.82 -4.22 0.61
C ALA A 143 -3.66 -5.19 1.46
N ALA A 144 -4.96 -5.33 1.16
CA ALA A 144 -5.84 -6.26 1.86
C ALA A 144 -5.62 -7.73 1.48
N TYR A 145 -4.99 -8.01 0.32
CA TYR A 145 -4.82 -9.36 -0.24
C TYR A 145 -3.37 -9.53 -0.75
N PRO A 146 -2.39 -9.55 0.17
CA PRO A 146 -0.97 -9.55 -0.21
C PRO A 146 -0.43 -10.90 -0.69
N GLU A 147 -1.18 -12.00 -0.61
CA GLU A 147 -0.70 -13.37 -0.76
C GLU A 147 -0.05 -13.65 -2.12
N ALA A 148 -0.59 -13.04 -3.19
CA ALA A 148 -0.06 -13.17 -4.55
C ALA A 148 0.88 -12.03 -4.96
N ALA A 149 1.08 -11.05 -4.08
CA ALA A 149 1.88 -9.87 -4.36
C ALA A 149 3.31 -10.00 -3.81
N ARG A 150 4.20 -9.17 -4.34
CA ARG A 150 5.58 -9.03 -3.83
C ARG A 150 5.96 -7.56 -3.82
N ASN A 151 6.11 -7.00 -2.63
CA ASN A 151 6.39 -5.57 -2.46
C ASN A 151 7.82 -5.23 -2.92
N ALA A 152 7.92 -4.40 -3.96
CA ALA A 152 9.20 -3.95 -4.48
C ALA A 152 9.99 -3.09 -3.46
N ILE A 153 9.30 -2.32 -2.60
CA ILE A 153 9.96 -1.55 -1.53
C ILE A 153 10.62 -2.51 -0.54
N GLY A 154 9.95 -3.59 -0.15
CA GLY A 154 10.50 -4.58 0.77
C GLY A 154 11.79 -5.20 0.25
N GLN A 155 11.82 -5.65 -1.03
CA GLN A 155 13.02 -6.18 -1.65
C GLN A 155 14.15 -5.13 -1.72
N LEU A 156 13.82 -3.88 -2.07
CA LEU A 156 14.77 -2.77 -2.10
C LEU A 156 15.38 -2.52 -0.72
N LEU A 157 14.56 -2.48 0.34
CA LEU A 157 15.02 -2.30 1.72
C LEU A 157 15.91 -3.45 2.19
N LEU A 158 15.59 -4.71 1.83
CA LEU A 158 16.45 -5.85 2.12
C LEU A 158 17.83 -5.71 1.46
N MET A 159 17.87 -5.27 0.19
CA MET A 159 19.14 -5.01 -0.49
C MET A 159 19.92 -3.88 0.20
N LEU A 160 19.30 -2.75 0.48
CA LEU A 160 19.94 -1.61 1.17
C LEU A 160 20.47 -2.02 2.54
N ARG A 161 19.75 -2.86 3.27
CA ARG A 161 20.18 -3.46 4.53
C ARG A 161 21.44 -4.31 4.37
N ALA A 162 21.50 -5.19 3.36
CA ALA A 162 22.63 -6.03 3.05
C ALA A 162 23.87 -5.22 2.62
N LEU A 163 23.66 -4.04 2.05
CA LEU A 163 24.71 -3.10 1.67
C LEU A 163 25.18 -2.21 2.83
N GLY A 164 24.58 -2.32 4.01
CA GLY A 164 25.02 -1.61 5.21
C GLY A 164 24.39 -0.22 5.38
N VAL A 165 23.17 0.00 4.87
CA VAL A 165 22.42 1.23 5.19
C VAL A 165 22.16 1.31 6.71
N THR A 166 22.15 2.52 7.24
CA THR A 166 21.93 2.81 8.66
C THR A 166 20.70 3.69 8.87
N GLY A 167 20.43 4.03 10.13
CA GLY A 167 19.36 4.96 10.50
C GLY A 167 17.95 4.48 10.13
N PRO A 168 17.05 5.38 9.75
CA PRO A 168 15.63 5.06 9.59
C PRO A 168 15.33 4.07 8.47
N LEU A 169 16.12 4.03 7.39
CA LEU A 169 15.97 3.02 6.34
C LEU A 169 16.33 1.62 6.85
N ARG A 170 17.37 1.52 7.69
CA ARG A 170 17.74 0.25 8.33
C ARG A 170 16.62 -0.21 9.29
N THR A 171 16.11 0.70 10.12
CA THR A 171 15.00 0.39 11.03
C THR A 171 13.76 -0.08 10.27
N LEU A 172 13.42 0.60 9.17
CA LEU A 172 12.27 0.21 8.35
C LEU A 172 12.47 -1.17 7.71
N ALA A 173 13.68 -1.47 7.23
CA ALA A 173 14.02 -2.79 6.68
C ALA A 173 13.93 -3.91 7.74
N ASP A 174 14.34 -3.64 8.97
CA ASP A 174 14.32 -4.60 10.08
C ASP A 174 12.91 -4.82 10.64
N GLN A 175 12.06 -3.79 10.64
CA GLN A 175 10.74 -3.82 11.25
C GLN A 175 9.60 -4.21 10.29
N VAL A 176 9.72 -3.82 9.02
CA VAL A 176 8.67 -4.07 8.03
C VAL A 176 9.13 -5.10 6.99
N GLY A 177 10.31 -4.89 6.38
CA GLY A 177 10.92 -5.84 5.44
C GLY A 177 9.97 -6.31 4.34
N MET A 178 9.89 -7.64 4.17
CA MET A 178 9.02 -8.32 3.20
C MET A 178 7.76 -8.91 3.83
N GLU A 179 7.57 -8.75 5.13
CA GLU A 179 6.43 -9.35 5.83
C GLU A 179 5.18 -8.48 5.71
N TYR A 180 4.03 -9.15 5.63
CA TYR A 180 2.73 -8.48 5.50
C TYR A 180 1.85 -8.64 6.73
N ASP A 181 2.32 -9.29 7.78
CA ASP A 181 1.53 -9.63 8.97
C ASP A 181 1.86 -8.78 10.21
N GLY A 182 2.80 -7.83 10.07
CA GLY A 182 3.21 -6.94 11.13
C GLY A 182 4.05 -7.60 12.24
N LEU A 183 4.62 -8.79 11.99
CA LEU A 183 5.45 -9.49 12.99
C LEU A 183 6.60 -8.63 13.50
N GLY A 184 7.37 -8.01 12.60
CA GLY A 184 8.51 -7.17 12.97
C GLY A 184 8.12 -5.90 13.75
N LEU A 185 6.89 -5.43 13.60
CA LEU A 185 6.33 -4.33 14.39
C LEU A 185 5.72 -4.79 15.73
N GLY A 186 5.62 -6.09 15.97
CA GLY A 186 5.02 -6.65 17.16
C GLY A 186 3.48 -6.54 17.23
N ILE A 187 2.81 -6.32 16.08
CA ILE A 187 1.36 -6.13 15.97
C ILE A 187 0.64 -7.31 15.32
N ARG A 188 1.36 -8.40 15.05
CA ARG A 188 0.79 -9.60 14.43
C ARG A 188 -0.37 -10.13 15.26
N CYS A 189 -1.54 -10.25 14.65
CA CYS A 189 -2.69 -10.89 15.26
C CYS A 189 -3.58 -11.55 14.20
N MET A 190 -4.47 -12.44 14.66
CA MET A 190 -5.38 -13.19 13.82
C MET A 190 -6.64 -13.58 14.61
N ASP A 191 -7.78 -13.58 13.94
CA ASP A 191 -8.98 -14.22 14.46
C ASP A 191 -9.62 -15.17 13.42
N GLU A 192 -10.52 -16.06 13.88
CA GLU A 192 -11.15 -17.05 13.00
C GLU A 192 -12.19 -16.43 12.05
N THR A 193 -12.71 -15.26 12.37
CA THR A 193 -13.80 -14.61 11.61
C THR A 193 -13.25 -13.76 10.48
N SER A 194 -12.24 -12.94 10.76
CA SER A 194 -11.70 -11.97 9.80
C SER A 194 -10.28 -12.29 9.31
N GLY A 195 -9.63 -13.34 9.87
CA GLY A 195 -8.32 -13.81 9.45
C GLY A 195 -7.16 -13.00 10.02
N SER A 196 -6.00 -13.04 9.36
CA SER A 196 -4.76 -12.42 9.82
C SER A 196 -4.72 -10.91 9.57
N LEU A 197 -4.04 -10.16 10.43
CA LEU A 197 -3.65 -8.77 10.17
C LEU A 197 -2.84 -8.69 8.87
N THR A 198 -3.07 -7.64 8.08
CA THR A 198 -2.18 -7.28 6.97
C THR A 198 -1.55 -5.91 7.20
N CYS A 199 -0.28 -5.77 6.84
CA CYS A 199 0.50 -4.54 6.98
C CYS A 199 1.32 -4.32 5.71
N ASN A 200 0.97 -3.33 4.92
CA ASN A 200 1.65 -3.00 3.67
C ASN A 200 2.40 -1.67 3.77
N LEU A 201 3.64 -1.66 3.31
CA LEU A 201 4.40 -0.43 3.06
C LEU A 201 4.09 0.05 1.64
N GLY A 202 3.18 1.01 1.52
CA GLY A 202 2.67 1.47 0.23
C GLY A 202 3.45 2.62 -0.39
N ILE A 203 3.98 3.52 0.43
CA ILE A 203 4.74 4.70 -0.01
C ILE A 203 6.05 4.79 0.75
N LEU A 204 7.13 5.10 0.03
CA LEU A 204 8.43 5.42 0.61
C LEU A 204 9.06 6.60 -0.14
N ARG A 205 9.42 7.64 0.61
CA ARG A 205 10.20 8.78 0.16
C ARG A 205 11.40 8.93 1.08
N TYR A 206 12.56 9.15 0.52
CA TYR A 206 13.78 9.39 1.29
C TYR A 206 14.76 10.23 0.50
N ASN A 207 15.21 11.32 1.09
CA ASN A 207 16.27 12.14 0.54
C ASN A 207 16.95 12.96 1.65
N GLU A 208 18.07 13.60 1.31
CA GLU A 208 18.89 14.35 2.27
C GLU A 208 18.15 15.57 2.86
N LYS A 209 17.27 16.21 2.09
CA LYS A 209 16.56 17.41 2.50
C LYS A 209 15.41 17.12 3.44
N ASP A 210 14.58 16.14 3.10
CA ASP A 210 13.28 15.91 3.75
C ASP A 210 13.30 14.72 4.71
N GLY A 211 14.40 13.92 4.68
CA GLY A 211 14.51 12.70 5.44
C GLY A 211 13.61 11.58 4.92
N LEU A 212 13.09 10.77 5.82
CA LEU A 212 12.20 9.65 5.53
C LEU A 212 10.73 10.04 5.71
N TYR A 213 9.94 9.68 4.72
CA TYR A 213 8.49 9.58 4.81
C TYR A 213 8.04 8.23 4.28
N ALA A 214 7.27 7.49 5.07
CA ALA A 214 6.70 6.21 4.68
C ALA A 214 5.25 6.08 5.13
N THR A 215 4.46 5.26 4.45
CA THR A 215 3.08 4.96 4.87
C THR A 215 2.84 3.48 4.98
N LEU A 216 2.12 3.09 6.04
CA LEU A 216 1.64 1.73 6.25
C LEU A 216 0.11 1.69 6.14
N ASP A 217 -0.41 0.75 5.34
CA ASP A 217 -1.82 0.34 5.33
C ASP A 217 -1.92 -0.92 6.19
N ILE A 218 -2.64 -0.82 7.32
CA ILE A 218 -2.81 -1.90 8.27
C ILE A 218 -4.28 -2.28 8.30
N ARG A 219 -4.57 -3.56 8.02
CA ARG A 219 -5.91 -4.14 8.13
C ARG A 219 -5.92 -5.09 9.31
N TYR A 220 -6.54 -4.69 10.42
CA TYR A 220 -6.54 -5.48 11.65
C TYR A 220 -7.83 -6.25 11.83
N PRO A 221 -7.75 -7.50 12.34
CA PRO A 221 -8.90 -8.34 12.63
C PRO A 221 -9.86 -7.73 13.64
N ILE A 222 -11.13 -8.12 13.57
CA ILE A 222 -12.22 -7.52 14.37
C ILE A 222 -12.15 -7.85 15.88
N LEU A 223 -11.44 -8.93 16.25
CA LEU A 223 -11.30 -9.38 17.64
C LEU A 223 -9.88 -9.14 18.19
N CYS A 224 -9.03 -8.39 17.49
CA CYS A 224 -7.73 -7.98 18.01
C CYS A 224 -7.86 -6.63 18.73
N ASP A 225 -7.45 -6.60 20.00
CA ASP A 225 -7.42 -5.41 20.86
C ASP A 225 -6.17 -4.53 20.61
#